data_1d75b417903068189475f87bfd972499
#
_entry.id   1d75b417903068189475f87bfd972499
#
_cell.length_a   1.000
_cell.length_b   1.000
_cell.length_c   1.000
_cell.angle_alpha   90.00
_cell.angle_beta   90.00
_cell.angle_gamma   90.00
#
_symmetry.space_group_name_H-M   'P 1'
#
loop_
_entity.id
_entity.type
_entity.pdbx_description
1 polymer ?
#
loop_
_entity_poly.entity_id
_entity_poly.type
_entity_poly.pdbx_seq_one_letter_code
_entity_poly.pdbx_strand_id
1 'polypeptide(L)'
;MKEKILTLPSPFGGDLEIYKNIWGKSGEPLSIVSGLQGDHLNGLFLNSHLTQFLDSIVEGIDPHYTLTGQVQTFPVVNANAVLSGSRLWPLDGVDMDLAFPGNLEGETSEAIASTILQHLSLIHI
;
A
#
# COMPACT_ATOMS: atom_id res chain seq x y z
N MET A 1 -6.68 9.37 -6.54
CA MET A 1 -7.93 8.70 -6.10
C MET A 1 -7.60 7.55 -5.16
N LYS A 2 -8.28 7.50 -4.05
CA LYS A 2 -8.07 6.47 -3.03
C LYS A 2 -9.02 5.30 -3.26
N GLU A 3 -8.50 4.09 -3.25
CA GLU A 3 -9.29 2.88 -3.49
C GLU A 3 -9.00 1.86 -2.39
N LYS A 4 -10.06 1.31 -1.79
CA LYS A 4 -9.94 0.22 -0.82
C LYS A 4 -9.80 -1.11 -1.58
N ILE A 5 -8.74 -1.85 -1.29
CA ILE A 5 -8.42 -3.09 -2.00
C ILE A 5 -8.66 -4.34 -1.19
N LEU A 6 -8.76 -4.22 0.13
CA LEU A 6 -8.96 -5.37 1.01
C LEU A 6 -9.60 -4.92 2.32
N THR A 7 -10.52 -5.71 2.84
CA THR A 7 -11.10 -5.56 4.17
C THR A 7 -11.06 -6.91 4.86
N LEU A 8 -10.46 -6.95 6.06
CA LEU A 8 -10.39 -8.15 6.87
C LEU A 8 -10.87 -7.85 8.29
N PRO A 9 -11.54 -8.80 8.95
CA PRO A 9 -11.90 -8.63 10.34
C PRO A 9 -10.63 -8.60 11.21
N SER A 10 -10.65 -7.75 12.24
CA SER A 10 -9.54 -7.63 13.18
C SER A 10 -9.98 -8.03 14.57
N PRO A 11 -9.17 -8.83 15.31
CA PRO A 11 -9.47 -9.19 16.70
C PRO A 11 -9.36 -8.00 17.66
N PHE A 12 -8.79 -6.87 17.21
CA PHE A 12 -8.68 -5.65 18.01
C PHE A 12 -9.91 -4.74 17.91
N GLY A 13 -10.97 -5.20 17.23
CA GLY A 13 -12.17 -4.41 16.96
C GLY A 13 -12.05 -3.63 15.66
N GLY A 14 -13.17 -3.49 14.97
CA GLY A 14 -13.20 -2.88 13.65
C GLY A 14 -12.58 -3.75 12.57
N ASP A 15 -12.71 -3.33 11.33
CA ASP A 15 -12.11 -4.03 10.20
C ASP A 15 -10.74 -3.46 9.88
N LEU A 16 -9.83 -4.34 9.43
CA LEU A 16 -8.57 -3.94 8.85
C LEU A 16 -8.79 -3.61 7.38
N GLU A 17 -8.50 -2.39 6.99
CA GLU A 17 -8.69 -1.94 5.62
C GLU A 17 -7.36 -1.55 5.01
N ILE A 18 -7.11 -2.03 3.79
CA ILE A 18 -5.91 -1.72 3.03
C ILE A 18 -6.32 -0.88 1.83
N TYR A 19 -5.62 0.21 1.59
CA TYR A 19 -5.91 1.16 0.52
C TYR A 19 -4.74 1.32 -0.41
N LYS A 20 -5.05 1.70 -1.65
CA LYS A 20 -4.07 2.25 -2.58
C LYS A 20 -4.52 3.62 -3.07
N ASN A 21 -3.57 4.44 -3.46
CA ASN A 21 -3.82 5.70 -4.13
C ASN A 21 -3.40 5.58 -5.59
N ILE A 22 -4.16 6.23 -6.48
CA ILE A 22 -3.90 6.17 -7.92
C ILE A 22 -3.91 7.59 -8.47
N TRP A 23 -2.92 7.91 -9.29
CA TRP A 23 -2.83 9.16 -10.05
C TRP A 23 -2.57 8.84 -11.52
N GLY A 24 -3.20 9.59 -12.42
CA GLY A 24 -3.10 9.35 -13.86
C GLY A 24 -4.08 8.33 -14.36
N LYS A 25 -4.14 8.14 -15.69
CA LYS A 25 -5.20 7.32 -16.32
C LYS A 25 -4.69 6.30 -17.33
N SER A 26 -3.43 6.31 -17.70
CA SER A 26 -2.96 5.49 -18.82
C SER A 26 -1.56 4.95 -18.61
N GLY A 27 -1.30 3.81 -19.24
CA GLY A 27 -0.01 3.15 -19.20
C GLY A 27 0.14 2.21 -18.00
N GLU A 28 1.26 1.53 -17.95
CA GLU A 28 1.60 0.69 -16.80
C GLU A 28 1.89 1.60 -15.60
N PRO A 29 1.29 1.34 -14.44
CA PRO A 29 1.56 2.17 -13.29
C PRO A 29 2.95 1.90 -12.71
N LEU A 30 3.60 2.97 -12.25
CA LEU A 30 4.70 2.86 -11.32
C LEU A 30 4.11 2.58 -9.94
N SER A 31 4.47 1.48 -9.34
CA SER A 31 3.92 1.05 -8.05
C SER A 31 4.92 1.26 -6.93
N ILE A 32 4.47 1.91 -5.87
CA ILE A 32 5.30 2.22 -4.70
C ILE A 32 4.62 1.62 -3.47
N VAL A 33 5.32 0.75 -2.78
CA VAL A 33 4.82 0.05 -1.61
C VAL A 33 5.60 0.50 -0.37
N SER A 34 4.92 0.85 0.69
CA SER A 34 5.54 1.21 1.96
C SER A 34 4.77 0.63 3.15
N GLY A 35 5.35 0.72 4.34
CA GLY A 35 4.70 0.21 5.54
C GLY A 35 4.67 -1.31 5.64
N LEU A 36 5.64 -2.00 5.05
CA LEU A 36 5.78 -3.45 5.17
C LEU A 36 6.26 -3.86 6.56
N GLN A 37 7.11 -3.03 7.17
CA GLN A 37 7.63 -3.24 8.51
C GLN A 37 7.25 -2.03 9.38
N GLY A 38 6.72 -2.31 10.56
CA GLY A 38 6.18 -1.26 11.41
C GLY A 38 7.22 -0.36 12.07
N ASP A 39 8.47 -0.78 12.11
CA ASP A 39 9.57 -0.01 12.68
C ASP A 39 10.36 0.81 11.63
N HIS A 40 9.99 0.70 10.35
CA HIS A 40 10.63 1.44 9.25
C HIS A 40 9.67 2.50 8.73
N LEU A 41 9.75 3.71 9.31
CA LEU A 41 8.81 4.78 9.02
C LEU A 41 9.21 5.71 7.87
N ASN A 42 10.43 5.58 7.37
CA ASN A 42 10.93 6.44 6.28
C ASN A 42 10.07 6.34 5.02
N GLY A 43 9.64 5.14 4.66
CA GLY A 43 8.77 4.93 3.51
C GLY A 43 7.42 5.59 3.65
N LEU A 44 6.85 5.58 4.86
CA LEU A 44 5.58 6.26 5.14
C LEU A 44 5.72 7.77 4.97
N PHE A 45 6.81 8.33 5.48
CA PHE A 45 7.09 9.76 5.39
C PHE A 45 7.27 10.17 3.92
N LEU A 46 8.08 9.43 3.18
CA LEU A 46 8.30 9.68 1.75
C LEU A 46 7.00 9.56 0.95
N ASN A 47 6.19 8.56 1.25
CA ASN A 47 4.92 8.34 0.57
C ASN A 47 3.95 9.50 0.82
N SER A 48 3.94 10.03 2.04
CA SER A 48 3.11 11.19 2.38
C SER A 48 3.51 12.41 1.56
N HIS A 49 4.80 12.70 1.45
CA HIS A 49 5.28 13.82 0.64
C HIS A 49 5.01 13.61 -0.85
N LEU A 50 5.20 12.39 -1.34
CA LEU A 50 4.92 12.05 -2.73
C LEU A 50 3.44 12.23 -3.05
N THR A 51 2.57 11.84 -2.12
CA THR A 51 1.13 12.03 -2.27
C THR A 51 0.76 13.50 -2.43
N GLN A 52 1.32 14.36 -1.59
CA GLN A 52 1.09 15.80 -1.69
C GLN A 52 1.59 16.37 -3.02
N PHE A 53 2.75 15.94 -3.47
CA PHE A 53 3.33 16.37 -4.73
C PHE A 53 2.47 15.94 -5.93
N LEU A 54 2.05 14.69 -5.96
CA LEU A 54 1.22 14.14 -7.05
C LEU A 54 -0.17 14.80 -7.08
N ASP A 55 -0.76 15.05 -5.92
CA ASP A 55 -2.03 15.77 -5.83
C ASP A 55 -1.88 17.19 -6.41
N SER A 56 -0.79 17.88 -6.10
CA SER A 56 -0.56 19.23 -6.61
C SER A 56 -0.40 19.27 -8.13
N ILE A 57 0.20 18.23 -8.72
CA ILE A 57 0.34 18.12 -10.17
C ILE A 57 -1.03 17.87 -10.82
N VAL A 58 -1.76 16.90 -10.32
CA VAL A 58 -3.06 16.48 -10.90
C VAL A 58 -4.11 17.57 -10.75
N GLU A 59 -4.08 18.30 -9.64
CA GLU A 59 -5.01 19.41 -9.39
C GLU A 59 -4.61 20.70 -10.12
N GLY A 60 -3.46 20.71 -10.83
CA GLY A 60 -2.99 21.87 -11.58
C GLY A 60 -2.43 22.99 -10.71
N ILE A 61 -2.15 22.75 -9.45
CA ILE A 61 -1.58 23.73 -8.53
C ILE A 61 -0.12 24.01 -8.89
N ASP A 62 0.62 22.99 -9.31
CA ASP A 62 2.00 23.11 -9.74
C ASP A 62 2.05 23.07 -11.28
N PRO A 63 2.28 24.21 -11.95
CA PRO A 63 2.29 24.26 -13.41
C PRO A 63 3.59 23.77 -14.05
N HIS A 64 4.61 23.48 -13.25
CA HIS A 64 5.93 23.09 -13.78
C HIS A 64 6.00 21.62 -14.16
N TYR A 65 5.05 20.81 -13.72
CA TYR A 65 5.09 19.36 -13.93
C TYR A 65 3.77 18.86 -14.50
N THR A 66 3.86 17.81 -15.27
CA THR A 66 2.71 17.11 -15.85
C THR A 66 2.91 15.61 -15.65
N LEU A 67 1.87 14.91 -15.19
CA LEU A 67 1.91 13.47 -15.08
C LEU A 67 1.52 12.84 -16.41
N THR A 68 2.46 12.12 -17.04
CA THR A 68 2.22 11.51 -18.36
C THR A 68 1.82 10.05 -18.29
N GLY A 69 2.06 9.39 -17.16
CA GLY A 69 1.72 7.99 -16.95
C GLY A 69 0.80 7.82 -15.76
N GLN A 70 0.85 6.65 -15.16
CA GLN A 70 0.08 6.32 -13.99
C GLN A 70 0.99 5.98 -12.82
N VAL A 71 0.65 6.44 -11.62
CA VAL A 71 1.35 6.09 -10.38
C VAL A 71 0.34 5.53 -9.41
N GLN A 72 0.68 4.43 -8.74
CA GLN A 72 -0.10 3.92 -7.63
C GLN A 72 0.79 3.69 -6.41
N THR A 73 0.25 3.98 -5.24
CA THR A 73 0.97 3.76 -3.99
C THR A 73 0.14 2.92 -3.04
N PHE A 74 0.83 2.09 -2.26
CA PHE A 74 0.25 1.29 -1.18
C PHE A 74 0.90 1.78 0.11
N PRO A 75 0.35 2.84 0.74
CA PRO A 75 1.09 3.59 1.76
C PRO A 75 1.33 2.82 3.06
N VAL A 76 0.39 1.99 3.49
CA VAL A 76 0.53 1.23 4.73
C VAL A 76 0.02 -0.19 4.50
N VAL A 77 0.93 -1.10 4.21
CA VAL A 77 0.58 -2.50 3.96
C VAL A 77 0.40 -3.26 5.28
N ASN A 78 1.27 -3.02 6.24
CA ASN A 78 1.25 -3.70 7.53
C ASN A 78 0.81 -2.72 8.62
N ALA A 79 -0.48 -2.35 8.60
CA ALA A 79 -1.03 -1.33 9.48
C ALA A 79 -0.87 -1.68 10.96
N ASN A 80 -1.11 -2.92 11.34
CA ASN A 80 -1.01 -3.33 12.75
C ASN A 80 0.43 -3.27 13.26
N ALA A 81 1.41 -3.64 12.42
CA ALA A 81 2.81 -3.52 12.79
C ALA A 81 3.22 -2.05 12.95
N VAL A 82 2.75 -1.18 12.08
CA VAL A 82 3.01 0.27 12.18
C VAL A 82 2.43 0.83 13.48
N LEU A 83 1.18 0.49 13.80
CA LEU A 83 0.52 0.96 15.03
C LEU A 83 1.22 0.47 16.29
N SER A 84 1.78 -0.74 16.27
CA SER A 84 2.50 -1.30 17.42
C SER A 84 4.00 -0.97 17.43
N GLY A 85 4.52 -0.34 16.38
CA GLY A 85 5.95 -0.07 16.23
C GLY A 85 6.79 -1.33 16.05
N SER A 86 6.17 -2.40 15.58
CA SER A 86 6.79 -3.71 15.44
C SER A 86 7.22 -3.97 14.00
N ARG A 87 8.32 -4.69 13.83
CA ARG A 87 8.76 -5.13 12.51
C ARG A 87 7.81 -6.16 11.92
N LEU A 88 7.37 -7.09 12.75
CA LEU A 88 6.57 -8.24 12.34
C LEU A 88 5.08 -7.94 12.49
N TRP A 89 4.27 -8.71 11.78
CA TRP A 89 2.83 -8.68 11.96
C TRP A 89 2.49 -9.16 13.37
N PRO A 90 1.84 -8.33 14.23
CA PRO A 90 1.72 -8.66 15.65
C PRO A 90 0.84 -9.87 15.95
N LEU A 91 -0.04 -10.26 15.05
CA LEU A 91 -0.97 -11.36 15.28
C LEU A 91 -0.34 -12.73 15.03
N ASP A 92 0.50 -12.86 13.99
CA ASP A 92 1.08 -14.14 13.59
C ASP A 92 2.60 -14.15 13.62
N GLY A 93 3.23 -13.02 13.92
CA GLY A 93 4.68 -12.91 13.96
C GLY A 93 5.36 -13.01 12.59
N VAL A 94 4.61 -12.86 11.50
CA VAL A 94 5.14 -13.00 10.16
C VAL A 94 5.78 -11.70 9.70
N ASP A 95 6.94 -11.81 9.08
CA ASP A 95 7.59 -10.71 8.37
C ASP A 95 6.89 -10.58 7.01
N MET A 96 6.29 -9.41 6.74
CA MET A 96 5.56 -9.19 5.48
C MET A 96 6.45 -9.36 4.25
N ASP A 97 7.74 -9.08 4.35
CA ASP A 97 8.66 -9.29 3.23
C ASP A 97 8.73 -10.77 2.84
N LEU A 98 8.51 -11.67 3.79
CA LEU A 98 8.55 -13.11 3.59
C LEU A 98 7.17 -13.71 3.29
N ALA A 99 6.10 -12.94 3.42
CA ALA A 99 4.74 -13.43 3.22
C ALA A 99 4.37 -13.59 1.74
N PHE A 100 5.06 -12.88 0.85
CA PHE A 100 4.79 -12.95 -0.58
C PHE A 100 5.23 -14.31 -1.15
N PRO A 101 4.50 -14.89 -2.10
CA PRO A 101 3.35 -14.38 -2.85
C PRO A 101 2.02 -14.40 -2.10
N GLY A 102 1.98 -14.97 -0.91
CA GLY A 102 0.78 -14.99 -0.09
C GLY A 102 -0.25 -16.04 -0.50
N ASN A 103 -1.38 -16.01 0.21
CA ASN A 103 -2.50 -16.90 -0.02
C ASN A 103 -3.76 -16.21 0.53
N LEU A 104 -4.76 -15.98 -0.34
CA LEU A 104 -6.01 -15.33 0.07
C LEU A 104 -6.77 -16.12 1.14
N GLU A 105 -6.59 -17.42 1.18
CA GLU A 105 -7.23 -18.30 2.19
C GLU A 105 -6.34 -18.56 3.40
N GLY A 106 -5.14 -17.97 3.45
CA GLY A 106 -4.20 -18.15 4.54
C GLY A 106 -4.42 -17.17 5.68
N GLU A 107 -3.37 -16.99 6.46
CA GLU A 107 -3.37 -16.03 7.57
C GLU A 107 -3.50 -14.59 7.05
N THR A 108 -3.77 -13.65 7.96
CA THR A 108 -3.99 -12.24 7.59
C THR A 108 -2.85 -11.66 6.77
N SER A 109 -1.61 -11.88 7.18
CA SER A 109 -0.44 -11.39 6.44
C SER A 109 -0.33 -12.00 5.05
N GLU A 110 -0.65 -13.27 4.90
CA GLU A 110 -0.65 -13.94 3.61
C GLU A 110 -1.75 -13.42 2.68
N ALA A 111 -2.93 -13.14 3.21
CA ALA A 111 -4.03 -12.59 2.44
C ALA A 111 -3.69 -11.17 1.95
N ILE A 112 -3.08 -10.36 2.79
CA ILE A 112 -2.62 -9.02 2.42
C ILE A 112 -1.56 -9.10 1.32
N ALA A 113 -0.56 -9.96 1.49
CA ALA A 113 0.51 -10.13 0.52
C ALA A 113 -0.04 -10.55 -0.85
N SER A 114 -0.96 -11.49 -0.87
CA SER A 114 -1.59 -11.95 -2.11
C SER A 114 -2.36 -10.83 -2.79
N THR A 115 -3.12 -10.04 -2.04
CA THR A 115 -3.90 -8.91 -2.57
C THR A 115 -2.98 -7.86 -3.17
N ILE A 116 -1.93 -7.48 -2.46
CA ILE A 116 -0.95 -6.50 -2.97
C ILE A 116 -0.33 -7.01 -4.27
N LEU A 117 0.11 -8.26 -4.28
CA LEU A 117 0.76 -8.83 -5.46
C LEU A 117 -0.18 -8.86 -6.66
N GLN A 118 -1.47 -9.18 -6.46
CA GLN A 118 -2.47 -9.13 -7.52
C GLN A 118 -2.59 -7.73 -8.12
N HIS A 119 -2.61 -6.69 -7.27
CA HIS A 119 -2.70 -5.32 -7.74
C HIS A 119 -1.44 -4.86 -8.45
N LEU A 120 -0.27 -5.38 -8.08
CA LEU A 120 0.98 -5.11 -8.78
C LEU A 120 1.04 -5.83 -10.13
N SER A 121 0.44 -7.01 -10.22
CA SER A 121 0.55 -7.91 -11.38
C SER A 121 -0.54 -7.72 -12.41
N LEU A 122 -1.62 -7.01 -12.09
CA LEU A 122 -2.76 -6.80 -12.98
C LEU A 122 -2.36 -6.21 -14.33
N ILE A 123 -1.28 -5.50 -14.36
CA ILE A 123 -0.73 -4.90 -15.55
C ILE A 123 -0.11 -5.91 -16.51
N HIS A 124 0.22 -7.07 -16.02
CA HIS A 124 0.94 -8.09 -16.77
C HIS A 124 0.05 -9.26 -17.18
N ILE A 125 -1.22 -9.18 -16.88
CA ILE A 125 -2.19 -10.24 -17.19
C ILE A 125 -3.06 -9.86 -18.41
#